data_abb906393c0958a4af2759a477a083b5
#
_entry.id   abb906393c0958a4af2759a477a083b5
#
_cell.length_a   1.000
_cell.length_b   1.000
_cell.length_c   1.000
_cell.angle_alpha   90.00
_cell.angle_beta   90.00
_cell.angle_gamma   90.00
#
_symmetry.space_group_name_H-M   'P 1'
#
loop_
_entity.id
_entity.type
_entity.pdbx_description
1 polymer ?
#
loop_
_entity_poly.entity_id
_entity_poly.type
_entity_poly.pdbx_seq_one_letter_code
_entity_poly.pdbx_strand_id
1 'polypeptide(L)'
;MKLVQAGRDDLLKPLQAVSGIVEKRHTLPILSNVLFERLGERLHLLATDLEIQVSTSFATPQKGGENYVVTASARKLQEILRALPEEAEITLEAQNNRMLVRSGKSRFTLQTLPAEDFPKLAATGGAAAKFKIAQKELKSLLLLVQYAMAQQDIRYYLNGMLVVLDSTMLKAVATDGHRLAYASAKLQQKSELQEVILPRKAVQEIVKLLNESEDEVSVELAASQVRFQIGDVVLITKVVDGKFPDYTRVIPTNYQKSFEIEREVLRQALQRVAILSNEKFRGVRWTLTEGQLRITCTNTEQEEAFEELEIAYQGEALDIGFNVTYLLDVLGNIASEKVICSFGDANSSVLITIAEDSDFRYVVMPMRI
;
A
#
# COMPACT_ATOMS: atom_id res chain seq x y z
N MET A 1 -5.87 6.34 37.92
CA MET A 1 -5.98 7.64 37.25
C MET A 1 -6.83 7.50 36.01
N LYS A 2 -7.79 8.41 35.75
CA LYS A 2 -8.66 8.36 34.59
C LYS A 2 -7.97 8.99 33.38
N LEU A 3 -7.80 8.23 32.31
CA LEU A 3 -7.20 8.69 31.06
C LEU A 3 -8.22 9.42 30.19
N VAL A 4 -9.37 8.79 29.97
CA VAL A 4 -10.43 9.31 29.11
C VAL A 4 -11.76 8.62 29.44
N GLN A 5 -12.84 9.34 29.18
CA GLN A 5 -14.20 8.80 29.07
C GLN A 5 -14.78 9.34 27.77
N ALA A 6 -15.14 8.46 26.84
CA ALA A 6 -15.60 8.83 25.50
C ALA A 6 -16.47 7.73 24.91
N GLY A 7 -17.17 8.03 23.84
CA GLY A 7 -17.89 7.03 23.08
C GLY A 7 -16.97 5.94 22.52
N ARG A 8 -17.53 4.74 22.32
CA ARG A 8 -16.77 3.58 21.77
C ARG A 8 -16.04 3.97 20.48
N ASP A 9 -16.72 4.59 19.53
CA ASP A 9 -16.17 4.92 18.23
C ASP A 9 -15.11 6.02 18.28
N ASP A 10 -15.22 6.96 19.23
CA ASP A 10 -14.23 8.01 19.45
C ASP A 10 -12.89 7.43 19.91
N LEU A 11 -12.90 6.24 20.50
CA LEU A 11 -11.70 5.50 20.89
C LEU A 11 -11.29 4.46 19.85
N LEU A 12 -12.25 3.76 19.26
CA LEU A 12 -11.97 2.67 18.33
C LEU A 12 -11.34 3.15 17.03
N LYS A 13 -11.85 4.23 16.42
CA LYS A 13 -11.32 4.77 15.16
C LYS A 13 -9.86 5.23 15.29
N PRO A 14 -9.48 6.07 16.27
CA PRO A 14 -8.07 6.42 16.48
C PRO A 14 -7.18 5.22 16.78
N LEU A 15 -7.66 4.27 17.58
CA LEU A 15 -6.91 3.04 17.90
C LEU A 15 -6.69 2.19 16.66
N GLN A 16 -7.69 2.05 15.78
CA GLN A 16 -7.55 1.34 14.51
C GLN A 16 -6.53 2.00 13.59
N ALA A 17 -6.55 3.34 13.50
CA ALA A 17 -5.63 4.10 12.65
C ALA A 17 -4.16 3.86 13.02
N VAL A 18 -3.83 3.77 14.31
CA VAL A 18 -2.43 3.56 14.73
C VAL A 18 -2.03 2.08 14.80
N SER A 19 -3.00 1.16 14.88
CA SER A 19 -2.71 -0.26 15.13
C SER A 19 -2.40 -1.07 13.88
N GLY A 20 -2.53 -0.49 12.68
CA GLY A 20 -2.30 -1.20 11.43
C GLY A 20 -0.88 -1.76 11.29
N ILE A 21 0.10 -1.09 11.88
CA ILE A 21 1.51 -1.49 11.86
C ILE A 21 1.89 -2.49 12.95
N VAL A 22 1.02 -2.71 13.94
CA VAL A 22 1.29 -3.59 15.09
C VAL A 22 1.25 -5.06 14.65
N GLU A 23 2.35 -5.76 14.85
CA GLU A 23 2.47 -7.17 14.51
C GLU A 23 1.98 -8.09 15.64
N LYS A 24 1.43 -9.25 15.24
CA LYS A 24 0.92 -10.24 16.20
C LYS A 24 2.02 -10.86 17.07
N ARG A 25 3.23 -10.97 16.54
CA ARG A 25 4.41 -11.52 17.22
C ARG A 25 5.61 -10.64 16.91
N HIS A 26 6.19 -10.08 17.94
CA HIS A 26 7.42 -9.29 17.87
C HIS A 26 8.42 -9.77 18.92
N THR A 27 9.71 -9.65 18.62
CA THR A 27 10.78 -9.96 19.59
C THR A 27 10.75 -9.04 20.80
N LEU A 28 10.26 -7.80 20.63
CA LEU A 28 10.05 -6.82 21.69
C LEU A 28 8.56 -6.73 22.01
N PRO A 29 8.10 -7.25 23.17
CA PRO A 29 6.68 -7.31 23.54
C PRO A 29 5.98 -5.93 23.54
N ILE A 30 6.71 -4.85 23.85
CA ILE A 30 6.14 -3.49 23.95
C ILE A 30 5.63 -2.99 22.58
N LEU A 31 6.16 -3.48 21.46
CA LEU A 31 5.72 -3.12 20.10
C LEU A 31 4.34 -3.72 19.74
N SER A 32 3.81 -4.63 20.56
CA SER A 32 2.43 -5.10 20.47
C SER A 32 1.44 -4.16 21.17
N ASN A 33 1.93 -3.13 21.87
CA ASN A 33 1.14 -2.15 22.59
C ASN A 33 1.00 -0.85 21.78
N VAL A 34 -0.02 -0.09 22.12
CA VAL A 34 -0.16 1.32 21.78
C VAL A 34 0.20 2.14 23.02
N LEU A 35 0.95 3.20 22.82
CA LEU A 35 1.23 4.22 23.80
C LEU A 35 0.08 5.23 23.83
N PHE A 36 -0.48 5.46 25.01
CA PHE A 36 -1.50 6.47 25.28
C PHE A 36 -0.86 7.57 26.11
N GLU A 37 -0.86 8.80 25.59
CA GLU A 37 -0.34 9.97 26.28
C GLU A 37 -1.47 11.00 26.44
N ARG A 38 -1.91 11.22 27.67
CA ARG A 38 -2.81 12.32 27.95
C ARG A 38 -1.97 13.57 28.23
N LEU A 39 -2.19 14.60 27.43
CA LEU A 39 -1.56 15.92 27.55
C LEU A 39 -2.68 16.98 27.60
N GLY A 40 -2.98 17.44 28.80
CA GLY A 40 -4.07 18.38 29.03
C GLY A 40 -5.43 17.80 28.59
N GLU A 41 -6.05 18.45 27.59
CA GLU A 41 -7.36 18.08 27.06
C GLU A 41 -7.28 17.16 25.82
N ARG A 42 -6.10 16.65 25.46
CA ARG A 42 -5.92 15.73 24.32
C ARG A 42 -5.38 14.38 24.77
N LEU A 43 -5.88 13.34 24.10
CA LEU A 43 -5.32 12.00 24.20
C LEU A 43 -4.60 11.69 22.88
N HIS A 44 -3.31 11.40 23.00
CA HIS A 44 -2.45 10.96 21.90
C HIS A 44 -2.29 9.46 21.92
N LEU A 45 -2.38 8.83 20.77
CA LEU A 45 -2.12 7.42 20.55
C LEU A 45 -0.94 7.28 19.61
N LEU A 46 -0.03 6.38 19.93
CA LEU A 46 1.15 6.13 19.11
C LEU A 46 1.46 4.63 19.08
N ALA A 47 1.74 4.11 17.89
CA ALA A 47 2.27 2.77 17.68
C ALA A 47 3.50 2.82 16.78
N THR A 48 4.39 1.85 16.91
CA THR A 48 5.60 1.72 16.06
C THR A 48 6.04 0.28 15.97
N ASP A 49 6.73 -0.04 14.88
CA ASP A 49 7.48 -1.29 14.68
C ASP A 49 8.98 -1.04 14.52
N LEU A 50 9.47 0.17 14.89
CA LEU A 50 10.82 0.70 14.75
C LEU A 50 11.19 1.20 13.35
N GLU A 51 10.45 0.81 12.32
CA GLU A 51 10.62 1.30 10.94
C GLU A 51 9.52 2.30 10.55
N ILE A 52 8.32 2.07 11.07
CA ILE A 52 7.15 2.91 10.85
C ILE A 52 6.60 3.33 12.20
N GLN A 53 6.17 4.57 12.31
CA GLN A 53 5.43 5.09 13.44
C GLN A 53 4.14 5.73 12.97
N VAL A 54 3.03 5.37 13.59
CA VAL A 54 1.73 6.02 13.35
C VAL A 54 1.24 6.63 14.64
N SER A 55 0.83 7.87 14.59
CA SER A 55 0.27 8.59 15.73
C SER A 55 -0.97 9.36 15.33
N THR A 56 -1.86 9.54 16.29
CA THR A 56 -3.04 10.40 16.15
C THR A 56 -3.38 11.02 17.49
N SER A 57 -4.21 12.05 17.49
CA SER A 57 -4.69 12.65 18.75
C SER A 57 -6.10 13.19 18.58
N PHE A 58 -6.88 13.16 19.64
CA PHE A 58 -8.21 13.75 19.68
C PHE A 58 -8.48 14.46 21.00
N ALA A 59 -9.41 15.40 20.98
CA ALA A 59 -9.83 16.11 22.16
C ALA A 59 -10.62 15.21 23.09
N THR A 60 -10.33 15.24 24.40
CA THR A 60 -11.10 14.51 25.41
C THR A 60 -12.21 15.40 25.93
N PRO A 61 -13.43 14.86 26.18
CA PRO A 61 -14.54 15.66 26.73
C PRO A 61 -14.26 16.22 28.14
N GLN A 62 -13.31 15.66 28.86
CA GLN A 62 -12.99 16.07 30.22
C GLN A 62 -12.00 17.23 30.22
N LYS A 63 -12.41 18.38 30.78
CA LYS A 63 -11.56 19.54 31.02
C LYS A 63 -10.64 19.28 32.20
N GLY A 64 -9.36 19.61 32.02
CA GLY A 64 -8.34 19.42 33.03
C GLY A 64 -7.93 17.93 33.21
N GLY A 65 -6.86 17.70 33.91
CA GLY A 65 -6.33 16.38 34.23
C GLY A 65 -4.81 16.40 34.23
N GLU A 66 -4.23 15.55 35.05
CA GLU A 66 -2.79 15.35 35.07
C GLU A 66 -2.33 14.69 33.77
N ASN A 67 -1.16 15.09 33.30
CA ASN A 67 -0.50 14.39 32.19
C ASN A 67 -0.16 12.97 32.62
N TYR A 68 -0.47 12.02 31.78
CA TYR A 68 -0.23 10.61 32.09
C TYR A 68 0.09 9.81 30.84
N VAL A 69 1.00 8.85 31.01
CA VAL A 69 1.44 7.99 29.90
C VAL A 69 1.28 6.53 30.31
N VAL A 70 0.74 5.71 29.44
CA VAL A 70 0.55 4.27 29.67
C VAL A 70 0.56 3.51 28.35
N THR A 71 0.97 2.25 28.37
CA THR A 71 0.88 1.37 27.21
C THR A 71 -0.22 0.33 27.41
N ALA A 72 -0.85 -0.13 26.33
CA ALA A 72 -1.80 -1.24 26.39
C ALA A 72 -1.74 -2.05 25.09
N SER A 73 -2.05 -3.34 25.18
CA SER A 73 -2.13 -4.21 24.01
C SER A 73 -3.15 -3.68 22.99
N ALA A 74 -2.66 -3.31 21.80
CA ALA A 74 -3.47 -2.80 20.70
C ALA A 74 -4.60 -3.77 20.34
N ARG A 75 -4.26 -5.04 20.15
CA ARG A 75 -5.19 -6.07 19.74
C ARG A 75 -6.28 -6.31 20.77
N LYS A 76 -5.90 -6.53 22.04
CA LYS A 76 -6.87 -6.82 23.11
C LYS A 76 -7.84 -5.65 23.30
N LEU A 77 -7.33 -4.42 23.28
CA LEU A 77 -8.18 -3.24 23.44
C LEU A 77 -9.13 -3.08 22.23
N GLN A 78 -8.67 -3.30 21.00
CA GLN A 78 -9.54 -3.31 19.83
C GLN A 78 -10.63 -4.38 19.90
N GLU A 79 -10.28 -5.62 20.29
CA GLU A 79 -11.24 -6.72 20.44
C GLU A 79 -12.31 -6.38 21.49
N ILE A 80 -11.91 -5.78 22.62
CA ILE A 80 -12.86 -5.31 23.65
C ILE A 80 -13.79 -4.24 23.09
N LEU A 81 -13.24 -3.18 22.47
CA LEU A 81 -14.04 -2.09 21.92
C LEU A 81 -15.01 -2.55 20.83
N ARG A 82 -14.58 -3.47 19.95
CA ARG A 82 -15.45 -4.06 18.92
C ARG A 82 -16.59 -4.91 19.48
N ALA A 83 -16.37 -5.58 20.61
CA ALA A 83 -17.37 -6.42 21.25
C ALA A 83 -18.42 -5.62 22.05
N LEU A 84 -18.16 -4.36 22.36
CA LEU A 84 -19.09 -3.49 23.08
C LEU A 84 -20.11 -2.86 22.11
N PRO A 85 -21.33 -2.53 22.59
CA PRO A 85 -22.35 -1.84 21.78
C PRO A 85 -21.84 -0.52 21.17
N GLU A 86 -22.42 -0.12 20.05
CA GLU A 86 -22.00 1.09 19.31
C GLU A 86 -22.12 2.37 20.14
N GLU A 87 -23.18 2.49 20.92
CA GLU A 87 -23.47 3.66 21.76
C GLU A 87 -22.81 3.57 23.16
N ALA A 88 -21.91 2.59 23.35
CA ALA A 88 -21.30 2.39 24.65
C ALA A 88 -20.37 3.54 25.01
N GLU A 89 -20.52 4.06 26.23
CA GLU A 89 -19.56 4.95 26.85
C GLU A 89 -18.44 4.13 27.49
N ILE A 90 -17.20 4.49 27.17
CA ILE A 90 -15.99 3.78 27.63
C ILE A 90 -15.18 4.69 28.56
N THR A 91 -14.78 4.16 29.67
CA THR A 91 -13.80 4.79 30.56
C THR A 91 -12.50 3.98 30.55
N LEU A 92 -11.40 4.64 30.23
CA LEU A 92 -10.05 4.09 30.38
C LEU A 92 -9.39 4.69 31.63
N GLU A 93 -8.90 3.83 32.49
CA GLU A 93 -8.19 4.22 33.71
C GLU A 93 -6.85 3.47 33.81
N ALA A 94 -5.80 4.16 34.21
CA ALA A 94 -4.52 3.54 34.53
C ALA A 94 -4.38 3.36 36.05
N GLN A 95 -4.01 2.15 36.47
CA GLN A 95 -3.85 1.80 37.87
C GLN A 95 -2.77 0.71 38.02
N ASN A 96 -1.71 0.99 38.77
CA ASN A 96 -0.70 0.00 39.19
C ASN A 96 -0.28 -0.97 38.07
N ASN A 97 0.33 -0.50 37.01
CA ASN A 97 0.76 -1.28 35.83
C ASN A 97 -0.39 -2.05 35.13
N ARG A 98 -1.60 -1.53 35.20
CA ARG A 98 -2.78 -2.10 34.54
C ARG A 98 -3.61 -0.97 33.93
N MET A 99 -4.20 -1.26 32.78
CA MET A 99 -5.24 -0.43 32.18
C MET A 99 -6.60 -1.07 32.45
N LEU A 100 -7.49 -0.33 33.06
CA LEU A 100 -8.86 -0.72 33.31
C LEU A 100 -9.75 -0.11 32.26
N VAL A 101 -10.53 -0.95 31.58
CA VAL A 101 -11.55 -0.57 30.60
C VAL A 101 -12.90 -0.86 31.20
N ARG A 102 -13.76 0.17 31.30
CA ARG A 102 -15.12 0.03 31.85
C ARG A 102 -16.15 0.50 30.83
N SER A 103 -17.26 -0.23 30.75
CA SER A 103 -18.43 0.18 30.00
C SER A 103 -19.68 -0.43 30.64
N GLY A 104 -20.56 0.41 31.21
CA GLY A 104 -21.71 -0.06 31.97
C GLY A 104 -21.32 -1.02 33.11
N LYS A 105 -21.79 -2.27 33.02
CA LYS A 105 -21.46 -3.34 33.99
C LYS A 105 -20.21 -4.14 33.60
N SER A 106 -19.66 -3.92 32.38
CA SER A 106 -18.48 -4.63 31.91
C SER A 106 -17.21 -3.99 32.41
N ARG A 107 -16.26 -4.83 32.83
CA ARG A 107 -14.95 -4.40 33.33
C ARG A 107 -13.87 -5.34 32.80
N PHE A 108 -12.86 -4.77 32.15
CA PHE A 108 -11.68 -5.48 31.65
C PHE A 108 -10.42 -4.88 32.27
N THR A 109 -9.46 -5.74 32.59
CA THR A 109 -8.17 -5.33 33.14
C THR A 109 -7.07 -5.85 32.26
N LEU A 110 -6.34 -4.93 31.60
CA LEU A 110 -5.22 -5.24 30.72
C LEU A 110 -3.90 -5.00 31.46
N GLN A 111 -2.92 -5.87 31.23
CA GLN A 111 -1.55 -5.61 31.66
C GLN A 111 -0.96 -4.50 30.79
N THR A 112 -0.13 -3.66 31.41
CA THR A 112 0.63 -2.60 30.74
C THR A 112 2.11 -2.93 30.82
N LEU A 113 2.90 -2.31 29.97
CA LEU A 113 4.36 -2.31 30.03
C LEU A 113 4.83 -0.88 30.34
N PRO A 114 6.03 -0.69 30.95
CA PRO A 114 6.54 0.63 31.28
C PRO A 114 6.55 1.54 30.03
N ALA A 115 5.98 2.73 30.16
CA ALA A 115 5.85 3.64 29.03
C ALA A 115 7.20 4.26 28.64
N GLU A 116 8.14 4.35 29.55
CA GLU A 116 9.52 4.80 29.36
C GLU A 116 10.30 3.88 28.40
N ASP A 117 9.93 2.60 28.33
CA ASP A 117 10.54 1.63 27.43
C ASP A 117 9.94 1.69 26.01
N PHE A 118 8.90 2.49 25.78
CA PHE A 118 8.25 2.57 24.47
C PHE A 118 9.11 3.36 23.48
N PRO A 119 9.58 2.74 22.38
CA PRO A 119 10.45 3.42 21.44
C PRO A 119 9.68 4.43 20.60
N LYS A 120 10.27 5.57 20.33
CA LYS A 120 9.75 6.59 19.43
C LYS A 120 10.77 6.85 18.33
N LEU A 121 10.30 7.00 17.10
CA LEU A 121 11.17 7.47 16.02
C LEU A 121 11.57 8.91 16.30
N ALA A 122 12.86 9.19 16.21
CA ALA A 122 13.37 10.55 16.35
C ALA A 122 12.83 11.41 15.21
N ALA A 123 12.45 12.65 15.53
CA ALA A 123 12.13 13.63 14.51
C ALA A 123 13.39 13.89 13.68
N THR A 124 13.27 13.74 12.35
CA THR A 124 14.37 14.08 11.44
C THR A 124 14.56 15.59 11.40
N GLY A 125 15.82 16.03 11.33
CA GLY A 125 16.14 17.41 11.00
C GLY A 125 15.67 17.73 9.58
N GLY A 126 15.17 18.92 9.38
CA GLY A 126 14.67 19.57 8.16
C GLY A 126 14.27 18.71 6.96
N ALA A 127 13.06 18.81 6.49
CA ALA A 127 12.63 18.16 5.26
C ALA A 127 13.38 18.76 4.06
N ALA A 128 13.89 17.90 3.18
CA ALA A 128 14.50 18.30 1.92
C ALA A 128 13.45 18.82 0.93
N ALA A 129 12.25 18.24 0.96
CA ALA A 129 11.12 18.69 0.17
C ALA A 129 9.79 18.51 0.92
N LYS A 130 8.82 19.38 0.59
CA LYS A 130 7.45 19.31 1.10
C LYS A 130 6.47 19.53 -0.04
N PHE A 131 5.39 18.75 -0.06
CA PHE A 131 4.31 18.95 -1.02
C PHE A 131 2.96 18.54 -0.42
N LYS A 132 1.89 18.91 -1.11
CA LYS A 132 0.54 18.51 -0.79
C LYS A 132 -0.10 17.86 -2.00
N ILE A 133 -0.95 16.88 -1.74
CA ILE A 133 -1.70 16.13 -2.76
C ILE A 133 -3.05 15.68 -2.17
N ALA A 134 -4.10 15.62 -2.98
CA ALA A 134 -5.39 15.10 -2.53
C ALA A 134 -5.29 13.63 -2.13
N GLN A 135 -6.03 13.22 -1.09
CA GLN A 135 -6.01 11.83 -0.61
C GLN A 135 -6.35 10.85 -1.71
N LYS A 136 -7.40 11.10 -2.52
CA LYS A 136 -7.80 10.24 -3.62
C LYS A 136 -6.71 10.09 -4.68
N GLU A 137 -6.00 11.17 -5.01
CA GLU A 137 -4.93 11.15 -6.02
C GLU A 137 -3.72 10.33 -5.53
N LEU A 138 -3.29 10.57 -4.28
CA LEU A 138 -2.21 9.78 -3.69
C LEU A 138 -2.59 8.31 -3.58
N LYS A 139 -3.81 8.01 -3.14
CA LYS A 139 -4.30 6.64 -3.02
C LYS A 139 -4.32 5.93 -4.36
N SER A 140 -4.87 6.57 -5.40
CA SER A 140 -4.89 6.04 -6.76
C SER A 140 -3.48 5.78 -7.27
N LEU A 141 -2.56 6.74 -7.14
CA LEU A 141 -1.17 6.60 -7.53
C LEU A 141 -0.49 5.38 -6.88
N LEU A 142 -0.67 5.21 -5.57
CA LEU A 142 -0.08 4.09 -4.83
C LEU A 142 -0.71 2.74 -5.22
N LEU A 143 -2.03 2.68 -5.41
CA LEU A 143 -2.76 1.47 -5.80
C LEU A 143 -2.34 0.97 -7.18
N LEU A 144 -2.11 1.87 -8.14
CA LEU A 144 -1.68 1.55 -9.49
C LEU A 144 -0.29 0.87 -9.54
N VAL A 145 0.51 0.98 -8.47
CA VAL A 145 1.91 0.55 -8.50
C VAL A 145 2.25 -0.50 -7.44
N GLN A 146 1.60 -0.46 -6.26
CA GLN A 146 2.01 -1.23 -5.08
C GLN A 146 2.09 -2.75 -5.29
N TYR A 147 1.28 -3.33 -6.17
CA TYR A 147 1.25 -4.78 -6.41
C TYR A 147 2.50 -5.30 -7.12
N ALA A 148 3.25 -4.43 -7.79
CA ALA A 148 4.50 -4.78 -8.47
C ALA A 148 5.73 -4.77 -7.56
N MET A 149 5.63 -4.30 -6.31
CA MET A 149 6.74 -4.40 -5.34
C MET A 149 7.10 -5.85 -5.07
N ALA A 150 8.40 -6.16 -5.00
CA ALA A 150 8.87 -7.48 -4.59
C ALA A 150 8.47 -7.80 -3.14
N GLN A 151 8.49 -9.08 -2.81
CA GLN A 151 8.24 -9.57 -1.46
C GLN A 151 9.36 -10.50 -1.03
N GLN A 152 10.11 -10.09 0.00
CA GLN A 152 11.24 -10.84 0.56
C GLN A 152 12.34 -11.14 -0.48
N ASP A 153 12.57 -10.22 -1.44
CA ASP A 153 13.68 -10.32 -2.37
C ASP A 153 14.99 -9.94 -1.66
N ILE A 154 16.08 -10.62 -2.01
CA ILE A 154 17.43 -10.31 -1.49
C ILE A 154 17.92 -8.91 -1.91
N ARG A 155 17.40 -8.42 -3.04
CA ARG A 155 17.54 -7.03 -3.50
C ARG A 155 16.55 -6.17 -2.74
N TYR A 156 16.86 -5.87 -1.47
CA TYR A 156 15.94 -5.25 -0.52
C TYR A 156 15.31 -3.93 -1.01
N TYR A 157 15.99 -3.20 -1.90
CA TYR A 157 15.46 -1.98 -2.52
C TYR A 157 14.25 -2.24 -3.45
N LEU A 158 14.03 -3.49 -3.90
CA LEU A 158 12.83 -3.88 -4.65
C LEU A 158 11.64 -4.21 -3.75
N ASN A 159 11.86 -4.44 -2.44
CA ASN A 159 10.78 -4.65 -1.46
C ASN A 159 10.11 -3.34 -1.05
N GLY A 160 10.20 -2.32 -1.87
CA GLY A 160 9.62 -1.01 -1.68
C GLY A 160 9.19 -0.38 -2.99
N MET A 161 8.63 0.81 -2.88
CA MET A 161 8.19 1.65 -3.98
C MET A 161 9.11 2.86 -4.10
N LEU A 162 9.70 3.06 -5.26
CA LEU A 162 10.39 4.31 -5.57
C LEU A 162 9.36 5.41 -5.75
N VAL A 163 9.54 6.50 -5.02
CA VAL A 163 8.79 7.74 -5.17
C VAL A 163 9.75 8.82 -5.64
N VAL A 164 9.44 9.43 -6.76
CA VAL A 164 10.24 10.50 -7.37
C VAL A 164 9.42 11.78 -7.41
N LEU A 165 9.92 12.80 -6.77
CA LEU A 165 9.42 14.17 -6.87
C LEU A 165 10.30 14.91 -7.87
N ASP A 166 9.73 15.34 -8.99
CA ASP A 166 10.46 15.97 -10.09
C ASP A 166 9.66 17.12 -10.68
N SER A 167 10.09 18.33 -10.41
CA SER A 167 9.37 19.55 -10.80
C SER A 167 7.93 19.54 -10.27
N THR A 168 6.93 19.41 -11.14
CA THR A 168 5.50 19.33 -10.79
C THR A 168 4.95 17.91 -10.85
N MET A 169 5.80 16.90 -10.97
CA MET A 169 5.38 15.50 -11.11
C MET A 169 5.77 14.69 -9.87
N LEU A 170 4.81 13.94 -9.36
CA LEU A 170 5.03 12.88 -8.39
C LEU A 170 4.93 11.55 -9.14
N LYS A 171 6.03 10.81 -9.19
CA LYS A 171 6.09 9.51 -9.87
C LYS A 171 6.22 8.40 -8.84
N ALA A 172 5.54 7.28 -9.08
CA ALA A 172 5.66 6.06 -8.29
C ALA A 172 6.09 4.91 -9.20
N VAL A 173 7.05 4.11 -8.75
CA VAL A 173 7.58 2.98 -9.51
C VAL A 173 7.79 1.79 -8.59
N ALA A 174 7.38 0.61 -9.02
CA ALA A 174 7.70 -0.64 -8.34
C ALA A 174 8.05 -1.74 -9.35
N THR A 175 8.92 -2.65 -8.95
CA THR A 175 9.31 -3.81 -9.75
C THR A 175 9.80 -4.94 -8.84
N ASP A 176 9.59 -6.17 -9.28
CA ASP A 176 10.18 -7.38 -8.68
C ASP A 176 11.28 -8.00 -9.59
N GLY A 177 11.61 -7.32 -10.69
CA GLY A 177 12.57 -7.78 -11.69
C GLY A 177 11.96 -8.59 -12.82
N HIS A 178 10.66 -8.95 -12.76
CA HIS A 178 9.92 -9.65 -13.80
C HIS A 178 8.78 -8.80 -14.37
N ARG A 179 8.33 -7.83 -13.63
CA ARG A 179 7.34 -6.82 -14.02
C ARG A 179 7.69 -5.48 -13.43
N LEU A 180 7.15 -4.43 -13.99
CA LEU A 180 7.31 -3.06 -13.52
C LEU A 180 6.00 -2.32 -13.67
N ALA A 181 5.59 -1.61 -12.61
CA ALA A 181 4.49 -0.65 -12.66
C ALA A 181 5.03 0.77 -12.46
N TYR A 182 4.57 1.69 -13.26
CA TYR A 182 4.85 3.12 -13.21
C TYR A 182 3.54 3.89 -13.30
N ALA A 183 3.41 4.88 -12.45
CA ALA A 183 2.34 5.87 -12.55
C ALA A 183 2.86 7.24 -12.12
N SER A 184 2.21 8.32 -12.59
CA SER A 184 2.54 9.67 -12.15
C SER A 184 1.29 10.50 -11.90
N ALA A 185 1.44 11.50 -11.02
CA ALA A 185 0.42 12.48 -10.70
C ALA A 185 1.02 13.90 -10.77
N LYS A 186 0.22 14.86 -11.20
CA LYS A 186 0.67 16.24 -11.32
C LYS A 186 0.45 17.00 -10.01
N LEU A 187 1.48 17.64 -9.50
CA LEU A 187 1.41 18.49 -8.32
C LEU A 187 1.26 19.95 -8.71
N GLN A 188 0.61 20.73 -7.86
CA GLN A 188 0.49 22.17 -8.05
C GLN A 188 1.79 22.94 -7.72
N GLN A 189 2.64 22.33 -6.90
CA GLN A 189 3.90 22.94 -6.43
C GLN A 189 5.08 22.40 -7.21
N LYS A 190 6.06 23.27 -7.49
CA LYS A 190 7.36 22.84 -8.05
C LYS A 190 8.29 22.44 -6.90
N SER A 191 9.03 21.37 -7.12
CA SER A 191 10.07 20.90 -6.23
C SER A 191 11.35 20.56 -6.98
N GLU A 192 12.47 20.55 -6.27
CA GLU A 192 13.70 19.97 -6.77
C GLU A 192 13.57 18.44 -6.82
N LEU A 193 14.40 17.80 -7.64
CA LEU A 193 14.44 16.35 -7.77
C LEU A 193 14.76 15.71 -6.42
N GLN A 194 13.86 14.88 -5.94
CA GLN A 194 14.04 14.03 -4.77
C GLN A 194 13.57 12.61 -5.08
N GLU A 195 14.34 11.64 -4.61
CA GLU A 195 14.02 10.22 -4.78
C GLU A 195 14.10 9.51 -3.44
N VAL A 196 13.10 8.73 -3.11
CA VAL A 196 13.07 7.90 -1.90
C VAL A 196 12.42 6.56 -2.21
N ILE A 197 12.84 5.50 -1.51
CA ILE A 197 12.20 4.19 -1.60
C ILE A 197 11.40 3.98 -0.33
N LEU A 198 10.08 3.95 -0.46
CA LEU A 198 9.16 3.66 0.64
C LEU A 198 9.07 2.15 0.87
N PRO A 199 9.23 1.66 2.12
CA PRO A 199 9.04 0.25 2.42
C PRO A 199 7.63 -0.23 2.05
N ARG A 200 7.50 -1.47 1.56
CA ARG A 200 6.22 -2.08 1.18
C ARG A 200 5.15 -1.95 2.27
N LYS A 201 5.50 -2.23 3.54
CA LYS A 201 4.58 -2.11 4.68
C LYS A 201 4.07 -0.69 4.86
N ALA A 202 4.95 0.32 4.71
CA ALA A 202 4.56 1.73 4.80
C ALA A 202 3.55 2.11 3.71
N VAL A 203 3.81 1.72 2.45
CA VAL A 203 2.88 1.98 1.34
C VAL A 203 1.50 1.36 1.62
N GLN A 204 1.46 0.11 2.09
CA GLN A 204 0.21 -0.57 2.41
C GLN A 204 -0.56 0.10 3.56
N GLU A 205 0.13 0.62 4.57
CA GLU A 205 -0.52 1.35 5.67
C GLU A 205 -1.00 2.73 5.22
N ILE A 206 -0.23 3.45 4.41
CA ILE A 206 -0.66 4.74 3.84
C ILE A 206 -1.95 4.56 3.03
N VAL A 207 -2.01 3.55 2.14
CA VAL A 207 -3.20 3.26 1.34
C VAL A 207 -4.44 2.98 2.21
N LYS A 208 -4.30 2.29 3.35
CA LYS A 208 -5.41 2.04 4.28
C LYS A 208 -5.89 3.30 5.01
N LEU A 209 -4.99 4.24 5.27
CA LEU A 209 -5.30 5.50 5.96
C LEU A 209 -5.94 6.53 5.03
N LEU A 210 -5.71 6.44 3.72
CA LEU A 210 -6.23 7.36 2.72
C LEU A 210 -7.69 7.06 2.37
N ASN A 211 -8.49 8.12 2.24
CA ASN A 211 -9.88 8.08 1.81
C ASN A 211 -10.04 8.54 0.35
N GLU A 212 -11.23 8.34 -0.21
CA GLU A 212 -11.61 8.86 -1.55
C GLU A 212 -12.09 10.32 -1.42
N SER A 213 -11.26 11.21 -0.84
CA SER A 213 -11.62 12.61 -0.61
C SER A 213 -10.61 13.56 -1.28
N GLU A 214 -11.07 14.82 -1.45
CA GLU A 214 -10.23 15.93 -1.92
C GLU A 214 -9.37 16.54 -0.80
N ASP A 215 -9.53 16.07 0.44
CA ASP A 215 -8.72 16.56 1.55
C ASP A 215 -7.23 16.34 1.28
N GLU A 216 -6.43 17.34 1.60
CA GLU A 216 -5.00 17.30 1.33
C GLU A 216 -4.22 16.41 2.32
N VAL A 217 -3.29 15.66 1.79
CA VAL A 217 -2.19 15.04 2.53
C VAL A 217 -0.96 15.92 2.41
N SER A 218 -0.35 16.28 3.53
CA SER A 218 0.96 16.93 3.55
C SER A 218 2.06 15.89 3.65
N VAL A 219 3.00 15.90 2.71
CA VAL A 219 4.12 14.97 2.65
C VAL A 219 5.43 15.72 2.82
N GLU A 220 6.28 15.25 3.73
CA GLU A 220 7.61 15.78 3.98
C GLU A 220 8.64 14.70 3.71
N LEU A 221 9.51 14.94 2.72
CA LEU A 221 10.62 14.06 2.38
C LEU A 221 11.88 14.53 3.09
N ALA A 222 12.53 13.65 3.82
CA ALA A 222 13.85 13.82 4.39
C ALA A 222 14.77 12.70 3.94
N ALA A 223 16.08 12.85 4.12
CA ALA A 223 17.08 11.90 3.63
C ALA A 223 16.87 10.45 4.14
N SER A 224 16.38 10.29 5.37
CA SER A 224 16.23 8.96 6.01
C SER A 224 14.78 8.60 6.38
N GLN A 225 13.85 9.53 6.22
CA GLN A 225 12.45 9.34 6.64
C GLN A 225 11.49 10.12 5.73
N VAL A 226 10.26 9.64 5.66
CA VAL A 226 9.14 10.37 5.04
C VAL A 226 8.02 10.49 6.06
N ARG A 227 7.43 11.67 6.15
CA ARG A 227 6.31 11.98 7.03
C ARG A 227 5.07 12.30 6.20
N PHE A 228 3.98 11.63 6.52
CA PHE A 228 2.66 11.87 5.94
C PHE A 228 1.72 12.40 7.02
N GLN A 229 1.07 13.53 6.77
CA GLN A 229 0.01 14.09 7.62
C GLN A 229 -1.32 13.92 6.89
N ILE A 230 -2.18 13.05 7.42
CA ILE A 230 -3.50 12.68 6.85
C ILE A 230 -4.55 13.05 7.89
N GLY A 231 -5.14 14.25 7.78
CA GLY A 231 -5.99 14.78 8.84
C GLY A 231 -5.26 14.82 10.19
N ASP A 232 -5.82 14.19 11.22
CA ASP A 232 -5.21 14.08 12.56
C ASP A 232 -4.20 12.92 12.68
N VAL A 233 -4.03 12.10 11.64
CA VAL A 233 -3.08 10.97 11.64
C VAL A 233 -1.74 11.40 11.05
N VAL A 234 -0.66 11.07 11.76
CA VAL A 234 0.72 11.22 11.28
C VAL A 234 1.34 9.86 11.12
N LEU A 235 1.81 9.55 9.92
CA LEU A 235 2.64 8.38 9.66
C LEU A 235 4.05 8.85 9.33
N ILE A 236 5.04 8.30 10.02
CA ILE A 236 6.46 8.48 9.74
C ILE A 236 7.04 7.12 9.38
N THR A 237 7.75 7.02 8.28
CA THR A 237 8.45 5.81 7.87
C THR A 237 9.91 6.10 7.57
N LYS A 238 10.80 5.20 7.96
CA LYS A 238 12.16 5.19 7.42
C LYS A 238 12.11 4.85 5.93
N VAL A 239 13.07 5.32 5.17
CA VAL A 239 13.25 4.95 3.77
C VAL A 239 14.12 3.68 3.67
N VAL A 240 13.98 2.96 2.58
CA VAL A 240 14.87 1.84 2.26
C VAL A 240 16.15 2.42 1.66
N ASP A 241 17.29 2.09 2.25
CA ASP A 241 18.60 2.45 1.69
C ASP A 241 18.85 1.73 0.37
N GLY A 242 19.60 2.36 -0.53
CA GLY A 242 20.02 1.75 -1.78
C GLY A 242 19.58 2.55 -3.00
N LYS A 243 20.02 2.08 -4.16
CA LYS A 243 19.70 2.70 -5.46
C LYS A 243 18.68 1.84 -6.19
N PHE A 244 17.53 2.44 -6.51
CA PHE A 244 16.54 1.78 -7.36
C PHE A 244 17.07 1.62 -8.79
N PRO A 245 16.75 0.52 -9.50
CA PRO A 245 17.17 0.34 -10.88
C PRO A 245 16.67 1.46 -11.80
N ASP A 246 17.42 1.73 -12.86
CA ASP A 246 16.99 2.70 -13.89
C ASP A 246 15.78 2.13 -14.67
N TYR A 247 14.60 2.46 -14.18
CA TYR A 247 13.32 2.00 -14.73
C TYR A 247 13.01 2.57 -16.11
N THR A 248 13.62 3.71 -16.47
CA THR A 248 13.35 4.37 -17.76
C THR A 248 13.83 3.53 -18.94
N ARG A 249 14.87 2.70 -18.73
CA ARG A 249 15.38 1.77 -19.74
C ARG A 249 14.55 0.51 -19.91
N VAL A 250 13.70 0.20 -18.92
CA VAL A 250 12.85 -1.00 -18.93
C VAL A 250 11.53 -0.73 -19.64
N ILE A 251 11.04 0.50 -19.58
CA ILE A 251 9.77 0.89 -20.21
C ILE A 251 9.98 1.06 -21.72
N PRO A 252 9.32 0.24 -22.58
CA PRO A 252 9.44 0.35 -24.01
C PRO A 252 8.82 1.67 -24.52
N THR A 253 9.46 2.28 -25.51
CA THR A 253 9.00 3.57 -26.07
C THR A 253 8.55 3.49 -27.53
N ASN A 254 8.88 2.42 -28.27
CA ASN A 254 8.75 2.36 -29.72
C ASN A 254 8.04 1.09 -30.22
N TYR A 255 7.07 0.56 -29.49
CA TYR A 255 6.30 -0.60 -29.98
C TYR A 255 5.32 -0.18 -31.08
N GLN A 256 5.29 -0.97 -32.15
CA GLN A 256 4.44 -0.70 -33.33
C GLN A 256 3.24 -1.66 -33.39
N LYS A 257 3.31 -2.78 -32.68
CA LYS A 257 2.26 -3.80 -32.65
C LYS A 257 1.45 -3.59 -31.39
N SER A 258 0.14 -3.38 -31.51
CA SER A 258 -0.73 -3.22 -30.34
C SER A 258 -2.15 -3.63 -30.67
N PHE A 259 -2.91 -3.92 -29.62
CA PHE A 259 -4.37 -4.01 -29.67
C PHE A 259 -4.99 -3.39 -28.42
N GLU A 260 -6.19 -2.90 -28.57
CA GLU A 260 -7.05 -2.44 -27.49
C GLU A 260 -8.09 -3.52 -27.20
N ILE A 261 -8.41 -3.73 -25.91
CA ILE A 261 -9.40 -4.71 -25.48
C ILE A 261 -10.09 -4.25 -24.19
N GLU A 262 -11.34 -4.65 -24.01
CA GLU A 262 -12.03 -4.46 -22.73
C GLU A 262 -11.30 -5.20 -21.62
N ARG A 263 -10.93 -4.47 -20.58
CA ARG A 263 -10.18 -4.98 -19.41
C ARG A 263 -10.82 -6.21 -18.79
N GLU A 264 -12.13 -6.15 -18.60
CA GLU A 264 -12.86 -7.22 -17.91
C GLU A 264 -12.94 -8.49 -18.76
N VAL A 265 -13.10 -8.36 -20.08
CA VAL A 265 -13.09 -9.50 -21.03
C VAL A 265 -11.76 -10.23 -20.97
N LEU A 266 -10.64 -9.48 -21.06
CA LEU A 266 -9.30 -10.05 -20.97
C LEU A 266 -9.06 -10.68 -19.57
N ARG A 267 -9.46 -10.01 -18.50
CA ARG A 267 -9.29 -10.49 -17.13
C ARG A 267 -10.02 -11.81 -16.90
N GLN A 268 -11.27 -11.92 -17.33
CA GLN A 268 -12.07 -13.15 -17.17
C GLN A 268 -11.53 -14.30 -18.00
N ALA A 269 -11.08 -14.06 -19.25
CA ALA A 269 -10.45 -15.09 -20.06
C ALA A 269 -9.17 -15.62 -19.39
N LEU A 270 -8.30 -14.72 -18.90
CA LEU A 270 -7.11 -15.12 -18.16
C LEU A 270 -7.44 -15.89 -16.88
N GLN A 271 -8.47 -15.50 -16.15
CA GLN A 271 -8.91 -16.22 -14.94
C GLN A 271 -9.35 -17.66 -15.26
N ARG A 272 -10.11 -17.87 -16.35
CA ARG A 272 -10.55 -19.20 -16.76
C ARG A 272 -9.38 -20.07 -17.18
N VAL A 273 -8.49 -19.55 -18.04
CA VAL A 273 -7.31 -20.29 -18.49
C VAL A 273 -6.36 -20.60 -17.34
N ALA A 274 -6.22 -19.67 -16.38
CA ALA A 274 -5.33 -19.83 -15.23
C ALA A 274 -5.71 -21.00 -14.30
N ILE A 275 -6.94 -21.56 -14.40
CA ILE A 275 -7.39 -22.70 -13.58
C ILE A 275 -6.47 -23.91 -13.80
N LEU A 276 -6.05 -24.14 -15.06
CA LEU A 276 -5.16 -25.24 -15.41
C LEU A 276 -3.68 -24.85 -15.47
N SER A 277 -3.31 -23.65 -15.04
CA SER A 277 -1.91 -23.25 -15.03
C SER A 277 -1.12 -24.01 -13.95
N ASN A 278 0.13 -24.33 -14.26
CA ASN A 278 1.05 -24.89 -13.28
C ASN A 278 1.18 -23.96 -12.07
N GLU A 279 0.98 -24.48 -10.86
CA GLU A 279 0.96 -23.69 -9.61
C GLU A 279 2.25 -22.91 -9.35
N LYS A 280 3.40 -23.44 -9.76
CA LYS A 280 4.72 -22.84 -9.52
C LYS A 280 5.08 -21.79 -10.56
N PHE A 281 4.84 -22.06 -11.83
CA PHE A 281 5.30 -21.19 -12.93
C PHE A 281 4.22 -20.22 -13.43
N ARG A 282 2.94 -20.60 -13.26
CA ARG A 282 1.79 -19.76 -13.64
C ARG A 282 1.86 -19.29 -15.09
N GLY A 283 2.40 -20.11 -16.00
CA GLY A 283 2.63 -19.74 -17.40
C GLY A 283 1.36 -19.81 -18.23
N VAL A 284 1.15 -18.80 -19.08
CA VAL A 284 0.14 -18.76 -20.14
C VAL A 284 0.79 -18.28 -21.42
N ARG A 285 0.40 -18.83 -22.56
CA ARG A 285 0.86 -18.47 -23.89
C ARG A 285 -0.18 -17.60 -24.58
N TRP A 286 0.26 -16.49 -25.13
CA TRP A 286 -0.52 -15.61 -26.00
C TRP A 286 -0.08 -15.80 -27.44
N THR A 287 -0.99 -16.24 -28.30
CA THR A 287 -0.78 -16.33 -29.73
C THR A 287 -1.65 -15.27 -30.40
N LEU A 288 -1.00 -14.24 -30.97
CA LEU A 288 -1.66 -13.19 -31.72
C LEU A 288 -1.61 -13.51 -33.21
N THR A 289 -2.76 -13.40 -33.84
CA THR A 289 -2.91 -13.46 -35.29
C THR A 289 -3.83 -12.32 -35.73
N GLU A 290 -3.99 -12.10 -37.03
CA GLU A 290 -4.89 -11.08 -37.54
C GLU A 290 -6.30 -11.25 -36.97
N GLY A 291 -6.80 -10.24 -36.23
CA GLY A 291 -8.12 -10.22 -35.63
C GLY A 291 -8.30 -11.06 -34.37
N GLN A 292 -7.31 -11.83 -33.91
CA GLN A 292 -7.51 -12.82 -32.86
C GLN A 292 -6.35 -12.86 -31.83
N LEU A 293 -6.70 -12.97 -30.57
CA LEU A 293 -5.82 -13.36 -29.48
C LEU A 293 -6.27 -14.75 -28.95
N ARG A 294 -5.40 -15.74 -29.06
CA ARG A 294 -5.58 -17.03 -28.38
C ARG A 294 -4.70 -17.09 -27.14
N ILE A 295 -5.30 -17.42 -26.02
CA ILE A 295 -4.62 -17.59 -24.73
C ILE A 295 -4.66 -19.08 -24.42
N THR A 296 -3.52 -19.73 -24.25
CA THR A 296 -3.43 -21.17 -23.93
C THR A 296 -2.64 -21.41 -22.66
N CYS A 297 -2.99 -22.47 -21.98
CA CYS A 297 -2.28 -22.94 -20.80
C CYS A 297 -2.25 -24.46 -20.78
N THR A 298 -1.12 -25.05 -20.42
CA THR A 298 -0.95 -26.49 -20.21
C THR A 298 -0.29 -26.74 -18.87
N ASN A 299 -0.67 -27.81 -18.20
CA ASN A 299 -0.04 -28.25 -16.94
C ASN A 299 0.82 -29.50 -17.13
N THR A 300 1.43 -29.97 -16.05
CA THR A 300 2.27 -31.18 -16.04
C THR A 300 1.47 -32.49 -16.26
N GLU A 301 0.15 -32.46 -16.07
CA GLU A 301 -0.77 -33.58 -16.26
C GLU A 301 -1.30 -33.65 -17.70
N GLN A 302 -0.78 -32.80 -18.59
CA GLN A 302 -1.20 -32.66 -19.99
C GLN A 302 -2.64 -32.18 -20.16
N GLU A 303 -3.20 -31.52 -19.15
CA GLU A 303 -4.47 -30.84 -19.29
C GLU A 303 -4.24 -29.48 -19.97
N GLU A 304 -5.18 -29.07 -20.80
CA GLU A 304 -5.12 -27.87 -21.61
C GLU A 304 -6.38 -26.99 -21.42
N ALA A 305 -6.17 -25.70 -21.31
CA ALA A 305 -7.22 -24.70 -21.43
C ALA A 305 -6.85 -23.69 -22.51
N PHE A 306 -7.83 -23.23 -23.27
CA PHE A 306 -7.65 -22.10 -24.19
C PHE A 306 -8.88 -21.21 -24.23
N GLU A 307 -8.64 -19.95 -24.54
CA GLU A 307 -9.65 -18.92 -24.81
C GLU A 307 -9.27 -18.18 -26.07
N GLU A 308 -10.28 -17.81 -26.86
CA GLU A 308 -10.09 -17.00 -28.07
C GLU A 308 -10.87 -15.71 -27.92
N LEU A 309 -10.18 -14.59 -28.16
CA LEU A 309 -10.75 -13.25 -28.07
C LEU A 309 -10.57 -12.54 -29.40
N GLU A 310 -11.62 -11.89 -29.87
CA GLU A 310 -11.55 -11.00 -31.03
C GLU A 310 -10.88 -9.70 -30.64
N ILE A 311 -9.87 -9.28 -31.40
CA ILE A 311 -9.07 -8.06 -31.17
C ILE A 311 -8.81 -7.35 -32.49
N ALA A 312 -8.69 -6.04 -32.44
CA ALA A 312 -8.29 -5.22 -33.59
C ALA A 312 -6.76 -5.25 -33.80
N TYR A 313 -6.21 -6.43 -34.10
CA TYR A 313 -4.79 -6.63 -34.34
C TYR A 313 -4.51 -6.91 -35.81
N GLN A 314 -3.55 -6.20 -36.44
CA GLN A 314 -3.16 -6.34 -37.83
C GLN A 314 -1.65 -6.56 -37.99
N GLY A 315 -0.96 -6.91 -36.94
CA GLY A 315 0.48 -7.19 -36.96
C GLY A 315 0.81 -8.60 -37.44
N GLU A 316 2.10 -8.88 -37.55
CA GLU A 316 2.59 -10.25 -37.76
C GLU A 316 2.19 -11.17 -36.63
N ALA A 317 2.04 -12.47 -36.94
CA ALA A 317 1.77 -13.47 -35.91
C ALA A 317 2.85 -13.44 -34.82
N LEU A 318 2.44 -13.47 -33.56
CA LEU A 318 3.30 -13.38 -32.42
C LEU A 318 2.91 -14.41 -31.36
N ASP A 319 3.91 -15.10 -30.83
CA ASP A 319 3.73 -16.14 -29.80
C ASP A 319 4.62 -15.81 -28.59
N ILE A 320 3.99 -15.48 -27.44
CA ILE A 320 4.70 -15.02 -26.25
C ILE A 320 4.12 -15.68 -25.01
N GLY A 321 5.00 -16.17 -24.10
CA GLY A 321 4.63 -16.66 -22.80
C GLY A 321 4.66 -15.57 -21.72
N PHE A 322 3.72 -15.62 -20.78
CA PHE A 322 3.68 -14.72 -19.61
C PHE A 322 3.28 -15.46 -18.34
N ASN A 323 3.65 -14.89 -17.20
CA ASN A 323 3.07 -15.30 -15.92
C ASN A 323 1.67 -14.68 -15.80
N VAL A 324 0.64 -15.53 -15.72
CA VAL A 324 -0.76 -15.09 -15.66
C VAL A 324 -1.07 -14.26 -14.43
N THR A 325 -0.39 -14.49 -13.31
CA THR A 325 -0.57 -13.70 -12.08
C THR A 325 -0.20 -12.25 -12.31
N TYR A 326 0.87 -11.97 -13.03
CA TYR A 326 1.30 -10.60 -13.32
C TYR A 326 0.29 -9.86 -14.21
N LEU A 327 -0.31 -10.57 -15.17
CA LEU A 327 -1.37 -10.02 -16.02
C LEU A 327 -2.67 -9.76 -15.23
N LEU A 328 -3.06 -10.71 -14.37
CA LEU A 328 -4.24 -10.56 -13.51
C LEU A 328 -4.07 -9.45 -12.48
N ASP A 329 -2.87 -9.26 -11.94
CA ASP A 329 -2.59 -8.19 -10.97
C ASP A 329 -2.83 -6.81 -11.59
N VAL A 330 -2.30 -6.51 -12.77
CA VAL A 330 -2.53 -5.22 -13.41
C VAL A 330 -4.01 -5.02 -13.72
N LEU A 331 -4.67 -6.02 -14.34
CA LEU A 331 -6.08 -5.92 -14.73
C LEU A 331 -7.04 -5.83 -13.53
N GLY A 332 -6.60 -6.31 -12.36
CA GLY A 332 -7.36 -6.20 -11.10
C GLY A 332 -7.18 -4.88 -10.36
N ASN A 333 -6.12 -4.11 -10.66
CA ASN A 333 -5.77 -2.89 -9.94
C ASN A 333 -5.99 -1.59 -10.74
N ILE A 334 -6.36 -1.67 -12.01
CA ILE A 334 -6.74 -0.52 -12.83
C ILE A 334 -8.27 -0.41 -12.93
N ALA A 335 -8.77 0.81 -12.99
CA ALA A 335 -10.21 1.10 -13.06
C ALA A 335 -10.72 1.34 -14.49
N SER A 336 -9.84 1.47 -15.49
CA SER A 336 -10.20 1.73 -16.88
C SER A 336 -11.07 0.62 -17.46
N GLU A 337 -12.01 0.97 -18.33
CA GLU A 337 -12.81 -0.01 -19.09
C GLU A 337 -11.95 -0.77 -20.12
N LYS A 338 -10.96 -0.11 -20.71
CA LYS A 338 -10.11 -0.67 -21.74
C LYS A 338 -8.64 -0.59 -21.40
N VAL A 339 -7.87 -1.50 -21.97
CA VAL A 339 -6.41 -1.52 -21.90
C VAL A 339 -5.82 -1.65 -23.31
N ILE A 340 -4.64 -1.09 -23.49
CA ILE A 340 -3.85 -1.23 -24.69
C ILE A 340 -2.66 -2.13 -24.37
N CYS A 341 -2.52 -3.24 -25.09
CA CYS A 341 -1.38 -4.14 -25.00
C CYS A 341 -0.47 -3.91 -26.21
N SER A 342 0.78 -3.50 -25.98
CA SER A 342 1.75 -3.19 -27.02
C SER A 342 2.94 -4.14 -26.95
N PHE A 343 3.47 -4.52 -28.13
CA PHE A 343 4.47 -5.57 -28.29
C PHE A 343 5.61 -5.14 -29.21
N GLY A 344 6.81 -5.65 -28.93
CA GLY A 344 7.92 -5.69 -29.85
C GLY A 344 7.97 -7.01 -30.64
N ASP A 345 8.74 -7.96 -30.15
CA ASP A 345 8.89 -9.31 -30.67
C ASP A 345 8.57 -10.36 -29.60
N ALA A 346 8.73 -11.66 -29.92
CA ALA A 346 8.46 -12.76 -29.01
C ALA A 346 9.35 -12.81 -27.75
N ASN A 347 10.45 -12.09 -27.72
CA ASN A 347 11.38 -12.01 -26.59
C ASN A 347 11.30 -10.66 -25.86
N SER A 348 10.47 -9.76 -26.33
CA SER A 348 10.28 -8.43 -25.75
C SER A 348 9.17 -8.44 -24.70
N SER A 349 9.27 -7.56 -23.72
CA SER A 349 8.22 -7.37 -22.72
C SER A 349 6.92 -6.86 -23.37
N VAL A 350 5.78 -7.19 -22.78
CA VAL A 350 4.52 -6.49 -23.12
C VAL A 350 4.45 -5.19 -22.34
N LEU A 351 4.01 -4.13 -22.99
CA LEU A 351 3.64 -2.88 -22.36
C LEU A 351 2.11 -2.78 -22.32
N ILE A 352 1.56 -2.63 -21.12
CA ILE A 352 0.13 -2.40 -20.89
C ILE A 352 -0.05 -0.97 -20.44
N THR A 353 -0.94 -0.23 -21.14
CA THR A 353 -1.29 1.15 -20.85
C THR A 353 -2.81 1.30 -20.78
N ILE A 354 -3.26 2.44 -20.26
CA ILE A 354 -4.67 2.84 -20.21
C ILE A 354 -4.87 3.93 -21.27
N ALA A 355 -5.90 3.80 -22.11
CA ALA A 355 -6.16 4.71 -23.20
C ALA A 355 -6.41 6.16 -22.74
N GLU A 356 -6.99 6.32 -21.56
CA GLU A 356 -7.41 7.60 -20.97
C GLU A 356 -6.33 8.25 -20.09
N ASP A 357 -5.28 7.50 -19.75
CA ASP A 357 -4.21 7.93 -18.85
C ASP A 357 -2.84 7.66 -19.46
N SER A 358 -2.21 8.69 -19.99
CA SER A 358 -0.87 8.62 -20.57
C SER A 358 0.23 8.36 -19.55
N ASP A 359 -0.09 8.48 -18.26
CA ASP A 359 0.90 8.46 -17.19
C ASP A 359 1.02 7.11 -16.49
N PHE A 360 0.13 6.14 -16.80
CA PHE A 360 0.24 4.76 -16.33
C PHE A 360 0.95 3.87 -17.35
N ARG A 361 1.93 3.09 -16.90
CA ARG A 361 2.65 2.09 -17.69
C ARG A 361 2.91 0.85 -16.87
N TYR A 362 2.62 -0.30 -17.44
CA TYR A 362 2.92 -1.58 -16.83
C TYR A 362 3.67 -2.47 -17.82
N VAL A 363 4.78 -3.01 -17.38
CA VAL A 363 5.66 -3.85 -18.20
C VAL A 363 5.70 -5.24 -17.59
N VAL A 364 5.49 -6.29 -18.41
CA VAL A 364 5.66 -7.68 -18.02
C VAL A 364 6.69 -8.33 -18.91
N MET A 365 7.70 -8.94 -18.31
CA MET A 365 8.71 -9.69 -19.02
C MET A 365 8.14 -10.99 -19.58
N PRO A 366 8.52 -11.40 -20.80
CA PRO A 366 8.15 -12.68 -21.35
C PRO A 366 8.80 -13.81 -20.55
N MET A 367 8.13 -14.97 -20.53
CA MET A 367 8.70 -16.19 -20.00
C MET A 367 8.72 -17.30 -21.06
N ARG A 368 9.70 -18.18 -20.98
CA ARG A 368 9.73 -19.39 -21.82
C ARG A 368 8.77 -20.41 -21.23
N ILE A 369 7.84 -20.88 -22.05
CA ILE A 369 6.83 -21.88 -21.72
C ILE A 369 7.04 -23.09 -22.61
#